data_f94190c9b53414594088ecc8df4f444f
#
_entry.id   f94190c9b53414594088ecc8df4f444f
#
_cell.length_a   1.000
_cell.length_b   1.000
_cell.length_c   1.000
_cell.angle_alpha   90.00
_cell.angle_beta   90.00
_cell.angle_gamma   90.00
#
_symmetry.space_group_name_H-M   'P 1'
#
loop_
_entity.id
_entity.type
_entity.pdbx_description
1 polymer ?
#
loop_
_entity_poly.entity_id
_entity_poly.type
_entity_poly.pdbx_seq_one_letter_code
_entity_poly.pdbx_strand_id
1 'polypeptide(L)'
;GLGLIGGSMAKSIKNRTAHTVWGADLNSETMTMARMCGAIDAPLTEENLPQAELILVAIRPGAAIEWVRQHAPLISKSAILVDLCGVKRTVVASIAPVAEQYGFAYIGGHPMAGRERGGFTASTEDLYVGASMILTPDKRTDMRLLETLKAFFLDLGFAGLTFSTPEEHDRIIAFTSQLAHIVSSAYVKSPEAQRRRGFSAGSFQDMTRVARLDEDMWTELFLDDEDFLTKELDELIGHLTDY
;
A
#
# COMPACT_ATOMS: atom_id res chain seq x y z
N GLY A 1 -5.44 -8.37 4.52
CA GLY A 1 -4.75 -8.96 3.37
C GLY A 1 -3.31 -9.33 3.68
N LEU A 2 -2.91 -10.52 3.26
CA LEU A 2 -1.56 -11.05 3.47
C LEU A 2 -0.81 -11.20 2.12
N GLY A 3 -1.01 -10.26 1.21
CA GLY A 3 -0.21 -10.16 -0.03
C GLY A 3 1.24 -9.75 0.24
N LEU A 4 1.89 -9.14 -0.76
CA LEU A 4 3.26 -8.63 -0.61
C LEU A 4 3.37 -7.65 0.58
N ILE A 5 2.51 -6.64 0.61
CA ILE A 5 2.54 -5.58 1.62
C ILE A 5 2.13 -6.13 3.00
N GLY A 6 0.92 -6.66 3.15
CA GLY A 6 0.44 -7.14 4.44
C GLY A 6 1.22 -8.33 4.99
N GLY A 7 1.65 -9.26 4.12
CA GLY A 7 2.50 -10.38 4.51
C GLY A 7 3.88 -9.94 4.99
N SER A 8 4.49 -8.94 4.32
CA SER A 8 5.77 -8.36 4.78
C SER A 8 5.59 -7.60 6.09
N MET A 9 4.47 -6.87 6.25
CA MET A 9 4.15 -6.19 7.49
C MET A 9 4.06 -7.18 8.65
N ALA A 10 3.30 -8.26 8.48
CA ALA A 10 3.16 -9.32 9.48
C ALA A 10 4.52 -9.94 9.84
N LYS A 11 5.34 -10.32 8.85
CA LYS A 11 6.68 -10.87 9.08
C LYS A 11 7.61 -9.89 9.80
N SER A 12 7.59 -8.61 9.39
CA SER A 12 8.39 -7.56 10.03
C SER A 12 7.99 -7.35 11.48
N ILE A 13 6.69 -7.30 11.79
CA ILE A 13 6.18 -7.20 13.17
C ILE A 13 6.66 -8.39 14.00
N LYS A 14 6.50 -9.61 13.51
CA LYS A 14 6.92 -10.83 14.24
C LYS A 14 8.42 -10.91 14.46
N ASN A 15 9.22 -10.42 13.51
CA ASN A 15 10.67 -10.47 13.61
C ASN A 15 11.27 -9.37 14.50
N ARG A 16 10.63 -8.20 14.56
CA ARG A 16 11.20 -6.99 15.16
C ARG A 16 10.52 -6.54 16.45
N THR A 17 9.36 -7.10 16.78
CA THR A 17 8.56 -6.72 17.95
C THR A 17 8.04 -7.94 18.70
N ALA A 18 7.49 -7.71 19.88
CA ALA A 18 6.82 -8.74 20.67
C ALA A 18 5.29 -8.76 20.48
N HIS A 19 4.77 -8.04 19.48
CA HIS A 19 3.32 -7.95 19.25
C HIS A 19 2.72 -9.29 18.78
N THR A 20 1.48 -9.52 19.17
CA THR A 20 0.64 -10.58 18.64
C THR A 20 0.03 -10.13 17.31
N VAL A 21 0.11 -10.98 16.28
CA VAL A 21 -0.39 -10.68 14.94
C VAL A 21 -1.53 -11.61 14.58
N TRP A 22 -2.71 -11.04 14.38
CA TRP A 22 -3.83 -11.74 13.76
C TRP A 22 -3.94 -11.35 12.30
N GLY A 23 -4.06 -12.33 11.41
CA GLY A 23 -4.10 -12.08 9.98
C GLY A 23 -5.37 -12.59 9.32
N ALA A 24 -5.80 -11.93 8.26
CA ALA A 24 -6.88 -12.37 7.40
C ALA A 24 -6.51 -12.23 5.92
N ASP A 25 -6.86 -13.24 5.15
CA ASP A 25 -6.79 -13.23 3.69
C ASP A 25 -7.90 -14.12 3.13
N LEU A 26 -8.41 -13.79 1.94
CA LEU A 26 -9.42 -14.60 1.27
C LEU A 26 -8.87 -15.93 0.75
N ASN A 27 -7.56 -15.99 0.51
CA ASN A 27 -6.88 -17.19 0.04
C ASN A 27 -6.47 -18.08 1.22
N SER A 28 -7.09 -19.24 1.34
CA SER A 28 -6.83 -20.21 2.42
C SER A 28 -5.41 -20.77 2.40
N GLU A 29 -4.78 -20.86 1.24
CA GLU A 29 -3.39 -21.29 1.08
C GLU A 29 -2.41 -20.25 1.65
N THR A 30 -2.68 -18.97 1.38
CA THR A 30 -1.98 -17.84 2.00
C THR A 30 -2.10 -17.86 3.51
N MET A 31 -3.29 -18.08 4.05
CA MET A 31 -3.52 -18.21 5.50
C MET A 31 -2.73 -19.36 6.11
N THR A 32 -2.72 -20.50 5.44
CA THR A 32 -1.95 -21.68 5.89
C THR A 32 -0.46 -21.39 5.90
N MET A 33 0.08 -20.83 4.81
CA MET A 33 1.50 -20.45 4.72
C MET A 33 1.89 -19.43 5.79
N ALA A 34 1.07 -18.41 6.00
CA ALA A 34 1.34 -17.35 6.99
C ALA A 34 1.42 -17.91 8.41
N ARG A 35 0.58 -18.88 8.75
CA ARG A 35 0.65 -19.57 10.04
C ARG A 35 1.88 -20.47 10.14
N MET A 36 2.14 -21.27 9.13
CA MET A 36 3.26 -22.22 9.13
C MET A 36 4.62 -21.54 9.26
N CYS A 37 4.80 -20.37 8.62
CA CYS A 37 6.06 -19.62 8.74
C CYS A 37 6.09 -18.65 9.93
N GLY A 38 5.07 -18.64 10.80
CA GLY A 38 5.01 -17.79 11.98
C GLY A 38 4.80 -16.28 11.68
N ALA A 39 4.31 -15.93 10.49
CA ALA A 39 3.99 -14.53 10.17
C ALA A 39 2.75 -14.02 10.93
N ILE A 40 1.84 -14.93 11.29
CA ILE A 40 0.68 -14.63 12.13
C ILE A 40 0.57 -15.65 13.27
N ASP A 41 0.10 -15.21 14.43
CA ASP A 41 -0.15 -16.06 15.59
C ASP A 41 -1.49 -16.80 15.47
N ALA A 42 -2.51 -16.12 14.93
CA ALA A 42 -3.84 -16.69 14.70
C ALA A 42 -4.58 -15.98 13.55
N PRO A 43 -5.65 -16.56 13.02
CA PRO A 43 -6.56 -15.87 12.12
C PRO A 43 -7.26 -14.70 12.83
N LEU A 44 -7.46 -13.59 12.10
CA LEU A 44 -8.38 -12.55 12.50
C LEU A 44 -9.82 -13.06 12.34
N THR A 45 -10.63 -12.92 13.39
CA THR A 45 -12.04 -13.29 13.42
C THR A 45 -12.88 -12.13 13.97
N GLU A 46 -14.20 -12.19 13.81
CA GLU A 46 -15.10 -11.20 14.43
C GLU A 46 -15.02 -11.20 15.96
N GLU A 47 -14.61 -12.31 16.58
CA GLU A 47 -14.49 -12.44 18.03
C GLU A 47 -13.25 -11.73 18.58
N ASN A 48 -12.13 -11.73 17.84
CA ASN A 48 -10.89 -11.10 18.29
C ASN A 48 -10.67 -9.68 17.71
N LEU A 49 -11.35 -9.33 16.63
CA LEU A 49 -11.26 -7.98 16.05
C LEU A 49 -11.51 -6.84 17.05
N PRO A 50 -12.47 -6.91 17.99
CA PRO A 50 -12.66 -5.88 19.01
C PRO A 50 -11.48 -5.68 19.98
N GLN A 51 -10.55 -6.63 20.01
CA GLN A 51 -9.36 -6.58 20.87
C GLN A 51 -8.13 -6.03 20.14
N ALA A 52 -8.22 -5.77 18.84
CA ALA A 52 -7.13 -5.24 18.06
C ALA A 52 -6.85 -3.77 18.45
N GLU A 53 -5.61 -3.46 18.79
CA GLU A 53 -5.16 -2.10 19.09
C GLU A 53 -4.74 -1.35 17.82
N LEU A 54 -4.16 -2.06 16.85
CA LEU A 54 -3.77 -1.53 15.55
C LEU A 54 -4.29 -2.46 14.44
N ILE A 55 -4.98 -1.88 13.48
CA ILE A 55 -5.53 -2.60 12.31
C ILE A 55 -4.85 -2.04 11.06
N LEU A 56 -4.14 -2.89 10.34
CA LEU A 56 -3.46 -2.55 9.09
C LEU A 56 -4.20 -3.19 7.92
N VAL A 57 -4.82 -2.36 7.07
CA VAL A 57 -5.62 -2.82 5.92
C VAL A 57 -4.77 -2.78 4.66
N ALA A 58 -4.28 -3.96 4.22
CA ALA A 58 -3.35 -4.13 3.11
C ALA A 58 -4.02 -4.87 1.94
N ILE A 59 -5.11 -4.33 1.42
CA ILE A 59 -5.88 -4.83 0.29
C ILE A 59 -6.17 -3.70 -0.70
N ARG A 60 -6.78 -4.01 -1.86
CA ARG A 60 -7.10 -3.00 -2.88
C ARG A 60 -8.06 -1.93 -2.34
N PRO A 61 -8.02 -0.69 -2.85
CA PRO A 61 -8.78 0.46 -2.33
C PRO A 61 -10.28 0.19 -2.13
N GLY A 62 -10.98 -0.26 -3.16
CA GLY A 62 -12.40 -0.56 -3.07
C GLY A 62 -12.73 -1.65 -2.05
N ALA A 63 -11.91 -2.71 -2.01
CA ALA A 63 -12.05 -3.78 -1.03
C ALA A 63 -11.76 -3.29 0.40
N ALA A 64 -10.80 -2.37 0.58
CA ALA A 64 -10.48 -1.78 1.88
C ALA A 64 -11.66 -0.95 2.42
N ILE A 65 -12.25 -0.12 1.57
CA ILE A 65 -13.42 0.69 1.90
C ILE A 65 -14.59 -0.20 2.32
N GLU A 66 -14.88 -1.23 1.55
CA GLU A 66 -15.97 -2.16 1.84
C GLU A 66 -15.73 -2.96 3.13
N TRP A 67 -14.52 -3.48 3.30
CA TRP A 67 -14.13 -4.19 4.52
C TRP A 67 -14.30 -3.32 5.77
N VAL A 68 -13.85 -2.08 5.72
CA VAL A 68 -14.00 -1.15 6.86
C VAL A 68 -15.47 -0.86 7.14
N ARG A 69 -16.30 -0.59 6.12
CA ARG A 69 -17.74 -0.37 6.30
C ARG A 69 -18.43 -1.54 6.96
N GLN A 70 -18.10 -2.75 6.55
CA GLN A 70 -18.70 -3.98 7.06
C GLN A 70 -18.28 -4.27 8.50
N HIS A 71 -17.02 -4.02 8.87
CA HIS A 71 -16.47 -4.41 10.17
C HIS A 71 -16.40 -3.25 11.18
N ALA A 72 -16.67 -2.01 10.78
CA ALA A 72 -16.64 -0.84 11.65
C ALA A 72 -17.42 -1.01 12.98
N PRO A 73 -18.58 -1.67 13.00
CA PRO A 73 -19.31 -1.92 14.26
C PRO A 73 -18.54 -2.75 15.28
N LEU A 74 -17.57 -3.55 14.84
CA LEU A 74 -16.76 -4.45 15.69
C LEU A 74 -15.43 -3.83 16.11
N ILE A 75 -15.02 -2.73 15.47
CA ILE A 75 -13.73 -2.08 15.77
C ILE A 75 -13.83 -1.31 17.09
N SER A 76 -12.88 -1.56 17.99
CA SER A 76 -12.80 -0.85 19.27
C SER A 76 -12.59 0.66 19.05
N LYS A 77 -13.23 1.48 19.87
CA LYS A 77 -13.00 2.95 19.87
C LYS A 77 -11.58 3.36 20.22
N SER A 78 -10.85 2.49 20.90
CA SER A 78 -9.44 2.71 21.21
C SER A 78 -8.49 2.21 20.12
N ALA A 79 -9.00 1.51 19.10
CA ALA A 79 -8.18 1.00 18.01
C ALA A 79 -7.76 2.12 17.05
N ILE A 80 -6.59 1.92 16.45
CA ILE A 80 -6.09 2.72 15.36
C ILE A 80 -6.20 1.88 14.08
N LEU A 81 -6.86 2.41 13.05
CA LEU A 81 -6.89 1.80 11.73
C LEU A 81 -6.00 2.59 10.77
N VAL A 82 -5.12 1.89 10.08
CA VAL A 82 -4.28 2.45 9.00
C VAL A 82 -4.51 1.63 7.74
N ASP A 83 -4.97 2.26 6.67
CA ASP A 83 -4.94 1.63 5.35
C ASP A 83 -3.54 1.73 4.74
N LEU A 84 -3.18 0.78 3.90
CA LEU A 84 -1.88 0.73 3.22
C LEU A 84 -2.04 0.80 1.69
N CYS A 85 -3.11 1.47 1.22
CA CYS A 85 -3.45 1.58 -0.19
C CYS A 85 -2.50 2.51 -0.96
N GLY A 86 -2.42 2.33 -2.27
CA GLY A 86 -1.58 3.14 -3.15
C GLY A 86 -2.15 4.51 -3.52
N VAL A 87 -3.43 4.78 -3.23
CA VAL A 87 -4.11 6.07 -3.40
C VAL A 87 -4.76 6.49 -2.10
N LYS A 88 -4.93 7.79 -1.87
CA LYS A 88 -5.42 8.32 -0.59
C LYS A 88 -6.74 9.08 -0.69
N ARG A 89 -6.98 9.88 -1.72
CA ARG A 89 -8.18 10.73 -1.81
C ARG A 89 -9.46 9.93 -1.67
N THR A 90 -9.67 8.95 -2.54
CA THR A 90 -10.87 8.09 -2.54
C THR A 90 -11.00 7.28 -1.25
N VAL A 91 -9.89 6.71 -0.77
CA VAL A 91 -9.86 5.85 0.41
C VAL A 91 -10.16 6.67 1.68
N VAL A 92 -9.46 7.79 1.89
CA VAL A 92 -9.65 8.65 3.06
C VAL A 92 -11.05 9.27 3.08
N ALA A 93 -11.53 9.78 1.94
CA ALA A 93 -12.89 10.34 1.84
C ALA A 93 -13.98 9.32 2.17
N SER A 94 -13.73 8.04 1.90
CA SER A 94 -14.69 6.97 2.17
C SER A 94 -14.61 6.40 3.59
N ILE A 95 -13.40 6.26 4.16
CA ILE A 95 -13.20 5.62 5.47
C ILE A 95 -13.30 6.60 6.63
N ALA A 96 -12.81 7.84 6.49
CA ALA A 96 -12.81 8.80 7.59
C ALA A 96 -14.21 9.08 8.18
N PRO A 97 -15.29 9.25 7.39
CA PRO A 97 -16.63 9.40 7.93
C PRO A 97 -17.13 8.17 8.71
N VAL A 98 -16.76 6.97 8.26
CA VAL A 98 -17.09 5.71 8.95
C VAL A 98 -16.37 5.64 10.29
N ALA A 99 -15.07 5.94 10.31
CA ALA A 99 -14.29 5.97 11.55
C ALA A 99 -14.84 6.99 12.56
N GLU A 100 -15.24 8.19 12.10
CA GLU A 100 -15.88 9.20 12.93
C GLU A 100 -17.22 8.71 13.50
N GLN A 101 -18.05 8.07 12.67
CA GLN A 101 -19.35 7.52 13.10
C GLN A 101 -19.20 6.47 14.19
N TYR A 102 -18.22 5.57 14.09
CA TYR A 102 -18.00 4.48 15.05
C TYR A 102 -17.02 4.83 16.17
N GLY A 103 -16.26 5.93 16.02
CA GLY A 103 -15.44 6.52 17.07
C GLY A 103 -14.06 5.92 17.23
N PHE A 104 -13.53 5.19 16.25
CA PHE A 104 -12.14 4.73 16.24
C PHE A 104 -11.21 5.68 15.46
N ALA A 105 -9.92 5.65 15.75
CA ALA A 105 -8.95 6.48 15.04
C ALA A 105 -8.63 5.90 13.66
N TYR A 106 -8.58 6.74 12.62
CA TYR A 106 -8.18 6.36 11.27
C TYR A 106 -7.14 7.30 10.70
N ILE A 107 -6.14 6.75 10.05
CA ILE A 107 -5.12 7.51 9.29
C ILE A 107 -4.85 6.77 7.99
N GLY A 108 -4.90 7.48 6.86
CA GLY A 108 -4.45 6.93 5.59
C GLY A 108 -2.94 6.73 5.60
N GLY A 109 -2.48 5.59 5.11
CA GLY A 109 -1.08 5.22 5.06
C GLY A 109 -0.66 4.70 3.68
N HIS A 110 0.62 4.82 3.35
CA HIS A 110 1.20 4.23 2.15
C HIS A 110 2.69 3.92 2.38
N PRO A 111 3.07 2.65 2.55
CA PRO A 111 4.47 2.27 2.64
C PRO A 111 5.13 2.37 1.26
N MET A 112 6.18 3.20 1.14
CA MET A 112 6.93 3.39 -0.11
C MET A 112 7.89 2.24 -0.34
N ALA A 113 7.33 1.03 -0.46
CA ALA A 113 8.05 -0.21 -0.68
C ALA A 113 7.23 -1.16 -1.55
N GLY A 114 7.87 -1.83 -2.48
CA GLY A 114 7.22 -2.76 -3.39
C GLY A 114 8.21 -3.62 -4.14
N ARG A 115 7.70 -4.64 -4.83
CA ARG A 115 8.44 -5.52 -5.73
C ARG A 115 7.60 -5.81 -6.96
N GLU A 116 8.23 -6.24 -8.03
CA GLU A 116 7.56 -6.58 -9.30
C GLU A 116 6.68 -7.85 -9.20
N ARG A 117 6.79 -8.60 -8.11
CA ARG A 117 5.99 -9.80 -7.85
C ARG A 117 5.15 -9.58 -6.60
N GLY A 118 3.86 -9.85 -6.73
CA GLY A 118 2.91 -9.80 -5.63
C GLY A 118 2.74 -11.13 -4.91
N GLY A 119 1.82 -11.14 -3.94
CA GLY A 119 1.44 -12.30 -3.17
C GLY A 119 2.30 -12.56 -1.93
N PHE A 120 1.82 -13.46 -1.08
CA PHE A 120 2.48 -13.80 0.19
C PHE A 120 3.88 -14.41 -0.01
N THR A 121 4.07 -15.21 -1.05
CA THR A 121 5.37 -15.84 -1.34
C THR A 121 6.47 -14.85 -1.70
N ALA A 122 6.12 -13.65 -2.17
CA ALA A 122 7.07 -12.57 -2.45
C ALA A 122 7.33 -11.68 -1.22
N SER A 123 6.56 -11.83 -0.14
CA SER A 123 6.71 -11.02 1.08
C SER A 123 7.95 -11.41 1.88
N THR A 124 8.61 -10.41 2.46
CA THR A 124 9.82 -10.58 3.27
C THR A 124 9.75 -9.69 4.51
N GLU A 125 10.47 -10.06 5.56
CA GLU A 125 10.54 -9.34 6.83
C GLU A 125 11.31 -8.00 6.75
N ASP A 126 12.09 -7.83 5.69
CA ASP A 126 12.98 -6.69 5.45
C ASP A 126 12.48 -5.74 4.35
N LEU A 127 11.28 -5.96 3.80
CA LEU A 127 10.72 -5.15 2.71
C LEU A 127 10.74 -3.63 3.02
N TYR A 128 10.55 -3.29 4.29
CA TYR A 128 10.42 -1.90 4.74
C TYR A 128 11.72 -1.28 5.23
N VAL A 129 12.81 -2.03 5.27
CA VAL A 129 14.10 -1.51 5.74
C VAL A 129 14.60 -0.39 4.82
N GLY A 130 14.73 0.80 5.38
CA GLY A 130 15.13 2.00 4.65
C GLY A 130 14.03 2.67 3.83
N ALA A 131 12.81 2.12 3.79
CA ALA A 131 11.68 2.73 3.10
C ALA A 131 11.09 3.91 3.89
N SER A 132 10.33 4.79 3.22
CA SER A 132 9.51 5.82 3.86
C SER A 132 8.08 5.30 4.07
N MET A 133 7.46 5.66 5.18
CA MET A 133 6.03 5.50 5.41
C MET A 133 5.33 6.85 5.27
N ILE A 134 4.40 6.96 4.31
CA ILE A 134 3.58 8.16 4.18
C ILE A 134 2.34 7.99 5.04
N LEU A 135 2.00 9.02 5.82
CA LEU A 135 0.76 9.12 6.59
C LEU A 135 0.01 10.39 6.20
N THR A 136 -1.30 10.30 6.13
CA THR A 136 -2.19 11.43 5.81
C THR A 136 -3.10 11.75 6.99
N PRO A 137 -2.57 12.33 8.09
CA PRO A 137 -3.37 12.74 9.24
C PRO A 137 -4.26 13.91 8.88
N ASP A 138 -5.42 14.02 9.53
CA ASP A 138 -6.25 15.21 9.48
C ASP A 138 -5.86 16.22 10.57
N LYS A 139 -6.50 17.41 10.54
CA LYS A 139 -6.21 18.48 11.51
C LYS A 139 -6.62 18.14 12.94
N ARG A 140 -7.41 17.10 13.17
CA ARG A 140 -7.92 16.63 14.46
C ARG A 140 -7.12 15.45 15.00
N THR A 141 -6.19 14.94 14.23
CA THR A 141 -5.37 13.78 14.60
C THR A 141 -4.52 14.11 15.83
N ASP A 142 -4.64 13.29 16.88
CA ASP A 142 -3.86 13.45 18.10
C ASP A 142 -2.37 13.22 17.83
N MET A 143 -1.54 14.16 18.28
CA MET A 143 -0.08 14.07 18.14
C MET A 143 0.51 12.83 18.83
N ARG A 144 -0.08 12.37 19.94
CA ARG A 144 0.37 11.15 20.64
C ARG A 144 0.15 9.90 19.77
N LEU A 145 -0.95 9.88 19.00
CA LEU A 145 -1.23 8.80 18.07
C LEU A 145 -0.19 8.78 16.96
N LEU A 146 0.19 9.95 16.43
CA LEU A 146 1.25 10.05 15.42
C LEU A 146 2.62 9.62 15.96
N GLU A 147 2.95 9.99 17.21
CA GLU A 147 4.17 9.53 17.88
C GLU A 147 4.18 8.01 18.05
N THR A 148 3.05 7.41 18.45
CA THR A 148 2.90 5.96 18.59
C THR A 148 3.11 5.25 17.24
N LEU A 149 2.46 5.72 16.19
CA LEU A 149 2.64 5.16 14.85
C LEU A 149 4.06 5.35 14.33
N LYS A 150 4.67 6.51 14.62
CA LYS A 150 6.06 6.77 14.25
C LYS A 150 7.00 5.77 14.91
N ALA A 151 6.89 5.57 16.21
CA ALA A 151 7.71 4.60 16.92
C ALA A 151 7.50 3.19 16.33
N PHE A 152 6.25 2.78 16.14
CA PHE A 152 5.91 1.48 15.57
C PHE A 152 6.53 1.25 14.19
N PHE A 153 6.38 2.19 13.24
CA PHE A 153 6.94 2.01 11.90
C PHE A 153 8.47 2.07 11.87
N LEU A 154 9.09 2.89 12.73
CA LEU A 154 10.56 2.88 12.87
C LEU A 154 11.08 1.54 13.40
N ASP A 155 10.39 0.93 14.37
CA ASP A 155 10.72 -0.41 14.87
C ASP A 155 10.63 -1.48 13.78
N LEU A 156 9.76 -1.30 12.78
CA LEU A 156 9.68 -2.19 11.62
C LEU A 156 10.78 -1.97 10.58
N GLY A 157 11.65 -0.97 10.77
CA GLY A 157 12.80 -0.70 9.91
C GLY A 157 12.57 0.41 8.88
N PHE A 158 11.44 1.10 8.89
CA PHE A 158 11.28 2.29 8.05
C PHE A 158 12.33 3.34 8.38
N ALA A 159 12.87 4.03 7.37
CA ALA A 159 13.83 5.11 7.58
C ALA A 159 13.21 6.37 8.17
N GLY A 160 11.92 6.56 7.97
CA GLY A 160 11.19 7.72 8.46
C GLY A 160 9.74 7.76 8.01
N LEU A 161 9.01 8.75 8.54
CA LEU A 161 7.64 9.04 8.16
C LEU A 161 7.59 10.36 7.40
N THR A 162 6.75 10.40 6.37
CA THR A 162 6.40 11.60 5.62
C THR A 162 4.92 11.90 5.89
N PHE A 163 4.62 13.11 6.30
CA PHE A 163 3.23 13.56 6.49
C PHE A 163 2.79 14.35 5.26
N SER A 164 1.61 14.05 4.75
CA SER A 164 1.02 14.69 3.57
C SER A 164 -0.48 14.82 3.71
N THR A 165 -1.12 15.59 2.84
CA THR A 165 -2.55 15.50 2.63
C THR A 165 -2.87 14.41 1.60
N PRO A 166 -4.10 13.85 1.60
CA PRO A 166 -4.51 12.90 0.57
C PRO A 166 -4.32 13.44 -0.85
N GLU A 167 -4.61 14.70 -1.06
CA GLU A 167 -4.48 15.40 -2.35
C GLU A 167 -3.03 15.55 -2.81
N GLU A 168 -2.15 15.98 -1.90
CA GLU A 168 -0.73 16.11 -2.20
C GLU A 168 -0.09 14.74 -2.44
N HIS A 169 -0.48 13.73 -1.65
CA HIS A 169 -0.04 12.35 -1.82
C HIS A 169 -0.34 11.86 -3.24
N ASP A 170 -1.61 11.89 -3.65
CA ASP A 170 -2.03 11.33 -4.93
C ASP A 170 -1.38 12.10 -6.09
N ARG A 171 -1.33 13.42 -6.03
CA ARG A 171 -0.64 14.25 -7.03
C ARG A 171 0.84 13.88 -7.22
N ILE A 172 1.56 13.57 -6.13
CA ILE A 172 2.97 13.18 -6.20
C ILE A 172 3.10 11.73 -6.67
N ILE A 173 2.22 10.84 -6.23
CA ILE A 173 2.22 9.43 -6.63
C ILE A 173 1.86 9.24 -8.10
N ALA A 174 0.99 10.08 -8.65
CA ALA A 174 0.70 10.10 -10.08
C ALA A 174 1.99 10.22 -10.91
N PHE A 175 2.88 11.12 -10.54
CA PHE A 175 4.16 11.33 -11.22
C PHE A 175 5.20 10.25 -10.85
N THR A 176 5.46 10.05 -9.56
CA THR A 176 6.61 9.26 -9.10
C THR A 176 6.43 7.75 -9.25
N SER A 177 5.18 7.28 -9.32
CA SER A 177 4.84 5.87 -9.41
C SER A 177 4.00 5.55 -10.66
N GLN A 178 2.79 6.10 -10.76
CA GLN A 178 1.81 5.69 -11.77
C GLN A 178 2.28 6.01 -13.20
N LEU A 179 2.77 7.22 -13.44
CA LEU A 179 3.32 7.62 -14.75
C LEU A 179 4.48 6.72 -15.16
N ALA A 180 5.39 6.38 -14.23
CA ALA A 180 6.53 5.51 -14.52
C ALA A 180 6.08 4.13 -15.02
N HIS A 181 5.01 3.57 -14.47
CA HIS A 181 4.43 2.31 -14.91
C HIS A 181 3.78 2.42 -16.29
N ILE A 182 3.05 3.50 -16.57
CA ILE A 182 2.46 3.74 -17.91
C ILE A 182 3.56 3.87 -18.97
N VAL A 183 4.59 4.68 -18.70
CA VAL A 183 5.72 4.89 -19.62
C VAL A 183 6.45 3.57 -19.90
N SER A 184 6.75 2.81 -18.86
CA SER A 184 7.39 1.50 -18.98
C SER A 184 6.54 0.53 -19.80
N SER A 185 5.22 0.46 -19.53
CA SER A 185 4.29 -0.36 -20.27
C SER A 185 4.13 0.08 -21.74
N ALA A 186 4.09 1.37 -22.00
CA ALA A 186 4.05 1.91 -23.37
C ALA A 186 5.34 1.60 -24.13
N TYR A 187 6.50 1.74 -23.48
CA TYR A 187 7.81 1.51 -24.07
C TYR A 187 7.97 0.07 -24.60
N VAL A 188 7.52 -0.94 -23.85
CA VAL A 188 7.64 -2.35 -24.27
C VAL A 188 6.66 -2.75 -25.36
N LYS A 189 5.68 -1.91 -25.72
CA LYS A 189 4.74 -2.17 -26.82
C LYS A 189 5.36 -2.00 -28.21
N SER A 190 6.56 -1.41 -28.30
CA SER A 190 7.30 -1.35 -29.56
C SER A 190 7.58 -2.76 -30.09
N PRO A 191 7.37 -3.03 -31.40
CA PRO A 191 7.73 -4.31 -32.02
C PRO A 191 9.22 -4.67 -31.82
N GLU A 192 10.08 -3.68 -31.73
CA GLU A 192 11.52 -3.87 -31.53
C GLU A 192 11.87 -4.40 -30.12
N ALA A 193 11.00 -4.15 -29.14
CA ALA A 193 11.16 -4.69 -27.80
C ALA A 193 11.18 -6.24 -27.80
N GLN A 194 10.48 -6.88 -28.73
CA GLN A 194 10.48 -8.34 -28.89
C GLN A 194 11.77 -8.87 -29.52
N ARG A 195 12.47 -8.04 -30.29
CA ARG A 195 13.73 -8.40 -31.01
C ARG A 195 14.99 -8.08 -30.20
N ARG A 196 14.85 -7.61 -28.97
CA ARG A 196 15.94 -7.10 -28.11
C ARG A 196 17.04 -8.07 -27.74
N ARG A 197 16.84 -9.38 -27.95
CA ARG A 197 17.80 -10.41 -27.49
C ARG A 197 19.16 -10.18 -28.13
N GLY A 198 20.20 -9.94 -27.31
CA GLY A 198 21.54 -9.61 -27.74
C GLY A 198 21.80 -8.12 -28.02
N PHE A 199 20.76 -7.26 -28.00
CA PHE A 199 20.88 -5.83 -28.25
C PHE A 199 20.51 -4.96 -27.04
N SER A 200 20.08 -5.57 -25.92
CA SER A 200 19.66 -4.84 -24.72
C SER A 200 20.72 -4.86 -23.63
N ALA A 201 20.88 -3.74 -22.94
CA ALA A 201 21.75 -3.54 -21.79
C ALA A 201 20.98 -2.90 -20.63
N GLY A 202 21.67 -2.32 -19.65
CA GLY A 202 21.10 -1.80 -18.41
C GLY A 202 19.96 -0.82 -18.63
N SER A 203 20.13 0.18 -19.52
CA SER A 203 19.09 1.18 -19.77
C SER A 203 17.74 0.60 -20.24
N PHE A 204 17.77 -0.45 -21.08
CA PHE A 204 16.52 -1.13 -21.45
C PHE A 204 15.91 -1.86 -20.25
N GLN A 205 16.74 -2.52 -19.44
CA GLN A 205 16.27 -3.25 -18.24
C GLN A 205 15.66 -2.30 -17.23
N ASP A 206 16.30 -1.16 -16.97
CA ASP A 206 15.82 -0.14 -16.04
C ASP A 206 14.46 0.44 -16.48
N MET A 207 14.34 0.78 -17.79
CA MET A 207 13.10 1.32 -18.36
C MET A 207 11.96 0.32 -18.42
N THR A 208 12.23 -0.99 -18.43
CA THR A 208 11.21 -2.03 -18.59
C THR A 208 10.95 -2.84 -17.33
N ARG A 209 11.67 -2.57 -16.25
CA ARG A 209 11.56 -3.30 -14.98
C ARG A 209 10.13 -3.33 -14.43
N VAL A 210 9.43 -2.21 -14.52
CA VAL A 210 8.08 -2.04 -14.00
C VAL A 210 6.98 -2.15 -15.07
N ALA A 211 7.30 -2.66 -16.27
CA ALA A 211 6.34 -2.80 -17.36
C ALA A 211 5.29 -3.90 -17.14
N ARG A 212 5.57 -4.87 -16.27
CA ARG A 212 4.62 -5.93 -15.93
C ARG A 212 3.67 -5.42 -14.84
N LEU A 213 2.41 -5.29 -15.19
CA LEU A 213 1.35 -4.79 -14.32
C LEU A 213 0.42 -5.95 -13.90
N ASP A 214 -0.13 -5.85 -12.69
CA ASP A 214 -1.35 -6.55 -12.30
C ASP A 214 -2.53 -5.72 -12.84
N GLU A 215 -3.23 -6.24 -13.83
CA GLU A 215 -4.21 -5.48 -14.61
C GLU A 215 -5.34 -4.93 -13.72
N ASP A 216 -5.85 -5.75 -12.80
CA ASP A 216 -6.96 -5.35 -11.93
C ASP A 216 -6.55 -4.27 -10.94
N MET A 217 -5.39 -4.45 -10.28
CA MET A 217 -4.90 -3.48 -9.29
C MET A 217 -4.57 -2.14 -9.93
N TRP A 218 -3.83 -2.14 -11.05
CA TRP A 218 -3.41 -0.91 -11.71
C TRP A 218 -4.55 -0.16 -12.37
N THR A 219 -5.55 -0.88 -12.88
CA THR A 219 -6.77 -0.24 -13.41
C THR A 219 -7.48 0.56 -12.33
N GLU A 220 -7.67 -0.03 -11.14
CA GLU A 220 -8.28 0.65 -10.01
C GLU A 220 -7.47 1.88 -9.59
N LEU A 221 -6.15 1.75 -9.41
CA LEU A 221 -5.28 2.86 -9.01
C LEU A 221 -5.25 4.00 -10.03
N PHE A 222 -5.23 3.70 -11.33
CA PHE A 222 -5.23 4.72 -12.38
C PHE A 222 -6.56 5.47 -12.47
N LEU A 223 -7.69 4.77 -12.29
CA LEU A 223 -9.00 5.40 -12.30
C LEU A 223 -9.24 6.26 -11.06
N ASP A 224 -8.76 5.83 -9.89
CA ASP A 224 -8.88 6.59 -8.65
C ASP A 224 -8.06 7.89 -8.67
N ASP A 225 -7.07 8.02 -9.55
CA ASP A 225 -6.16 9.16 -9.65
C ASP A 225 -6.09 9.76 -11.08
N GLU A 226 -7.15 9.54 -11.87
CA GLU A 226 -7.21 9.84 -13.30
C GLU A 226 -6.85 11.29 -13.63
N ASP A 227 -7.32 12.24 -12.85
CA ASP A 227 -7.11 13.67 -13.09
C ASP A 227 -5.64 14.08 -12.96
N PHE A 228 -4.94 13.65 -11.92
CA PHE A 228 -3.52 13.94 -11.77
C PHE A 228 -2.68 13.15 -12.76
N LEU A 229 -3.00 11.87 -12.95
CA LEU A 229 -2.25 11.01 -13.86
C LEU A 229 -2.34 11.47 -15.31
N THR A 230 -3.53 11.88 -15.77
CA THR A 230 -3.73 12.39 -17.14
C THR A 230 -2.94 13.68 -17.35
N LYS A 231 -2.93 14.58 -16.37
CA LYS A 231 -2.15 15.81 -16.44
C LYS A 231 -0.65 15.53 -16.59
N GLU A 232 -0.09 14.66 -15.75
CA GLU A 232 1.33 14.29 -15.81
C GLU A 232 1.69 13.60 -17.13
N LEU A 233 0.76 12.79 -17.68
CA LEU A 233 0.94 12.14 -18.98
C LEU A 233 0.96 13.14 -20.13
N ASP A 234 0.07 14.13 -20.13
CA ASP A 234 0.01 15.19 -21.15
C ASP A 234 1.29 16.06 -21.12
N GLU A 235 1.78 16.40 -19.93
CA GLU A 235 3.04 17.12 -19.75
C GLU A 235 4.23 16.32 -20.30
N LEU A 236 4.29 15.02 -20.01
CA LEU A 236 5.35 14.14 -20.55
C LEU A 236 5.30 14.06 -22.09
N ILE A 237 4.10 13.90 -22.67
CA ILE A 237 3.93 13.88 -24.14
C ILE A 237 4.40 15.20 -24.75
N GLY A 238 4.09 16.32 -24.10
CA GLY A 238 4.59 17.65 -24.50
C GLY A 238 6.12 17.68 -24.55
N HIS A 239 6.76 17.30 -23.45
CA HIS A 239 8.23 17.27 -23.37
C HIS A 239 8.88 16.35 -24.42
N LEU A 240 8.27 15.18 -24.69
CA LEU A 240 8.76 14.27 -25.73
C LEU A 240 8.59 14.83 -27.14
N THR A 241 7.58 15.69 -27.35
CA THR A 241 7.32 16.31 -28.65
C THR A 241 8.33 17.44 -28.95
N ASP A 242 8.88 18.05 -27.91
CA ASP A 242 9.88 19.12 -28.02
C ASP A 242 11.27 18.61 -28.44
N TYR A 243 11.54 17.28 -28.32
CA TYR A 243 12.77 16.64 -28.79
C TYR A 243 12.73 16.28 -30.27
#